data_41c8512f5d7258574a033923a0b2702d
#
_entry.id   41c8512f5d7258574a033923a0b2702d
#
_cell.length_a   1.000
_cell.length_b   1.000
_cell.length_c   1.000
_cell.angle_alpha   90.00
_cell.angle_beta   90.00
_cell.angle_gamma   90.00
#
_symmetry.space_group_name_H-M   'P 1'
#
loop_
_entity.id
_entity.type
_entity.pdbx_description
1 polymer ?
#
loop_
_entity_poly.entity_id
_entity_poly.type
_entity_poly.pdbx_seq_one_letter_code
_entity_poly.pdbx_strand_id
1 'polypeptide(L)'
;MKKKILITGSSGFIGNLFLKSALKNGYHIVDILRHKNIKNRDLLQLRKIYSKSYKSIFYKEFKDINKKLRNKKFDYFINFATLYKNSHSNNEIPNFIESNIIFPSIILDTIIVKVKKIINFGTMMQHSDGKNYIPQNFYASTKSAFEMILAYFVKKNKDIKFYNLKFYESYSEIDKRNKLIPTLYKNFKKNRTTKIATKNLELNIIHINDLIKSVYFILNKNIKSGDYCLKNSKNINIQRLIKSINDKSSKPLKVKFLSNKPIKPKKSFLKSLPKWKADITIQNKIEKLFYNGIN
;
A
#
# COMPACT_ATOMS: atom_id res chain seq x y z
N MET A 1 -19.58 -12.64 -16.87
CA MET A 1 -19.88 -12.28 -15.46
C MET A 1 -18.84 -11.30 -14.92
N LYS A 2 -19.26 -10.28 -14.17
CA LYS A 2 -18.35 -9.34 -13.49
C LYS A 2 -17.56 -10.09 -12.42
N LYS A 3 -16.23 -9.89 -12.39
CA LYS A 3 -15.33 -10.60 -11.46
C LYS A 3 -15.53 -10.13 -10.02
N LYS A 4 -15.51 -11.07 -9.09
CA LYS A 4 -15.73 -10.85 -7.65
C LYS A 4 -14.41 -10.82 -6.90
N ILE A 5 -14.12 -9.70 -6.25
CA ILE A 5 -12.87 -9.46 -5.52
C ILE A 5 -13.15 -9.40 -4.02
N LEU A 6 -12.41 -10.18 -3.25
CA LEU A 6 -12.30 -10.01 -1.81
C LEU A 6 -11.15 -9.06 -1.51
N ILE A 7 -11.38 -8.05 -0.68
CA ILE A 7 -10.33 -7.14 -0.24
C ILE A 7 -10.27 -7.03 1.28
N THR A 8 -9.09 -6.70 1.79
CA THR A 8 -8.89 -6.23 3.16
C THR A 8 -8.33 -4.82 3.16
N GLY A 9 -8.45 -4.10 4.26
CA GLY A 9 -7.83 -2.78 4.40
C GLY A 9 -8.52 -1.64 3.62
N SER A 10 -9.79 -1.80 3.23
CA SER A 10 -10.58 -0.77 2.55
C SER A 10 -10.84 0.49 3.40
N SER A 11 -10.69 0.41 4.72
CA SER A 11 -10.69 1.58 5.62
C SER A 11 -9.35 2.33 5.66
N GLY A 12 -8.29 1.75 5.11
CA GLY A 12 -6.97 2.37 4.98
C GLY A 12 -6.83 3.15 3.67
N PHE A 13 -5.79 3.98 3.56
CA PHE A 13 -5.64 4.93 2.47
C PHE A 13 -5.57 4.27 1.08
N ILE A 14 -4.66 3.32 0.87
CA ILE A 14 -4.48 2.65 -0.44
C ILE A 14 -5.69 1.77 -0.77
N GLY A 15 -6.14 0.96 0.19
CA GLY A 15 -7.29 0.07 0.00
C GLY A 15 -8.59 0.81 -0.30
N ASN A 16 -8.79 2.01 0.30
CA ASN A 16 -9.95 2.84 0.02
C ASN A 16 -9.92 3.41 -1.41
N LEU A 17 -8.78 3.91 -1.85
CA LEU A 17 -8.61 4.40 -3.23
C LEU A 17 -8.80 3.29 -4.26
N PHE A 18 -8.26 2.09 -3.98
CA PHE A 18 -8.53 0.92 -4.82
C PHE A 18 -10.01 0.57 -4.84
N LEU A 19 -10.68 0.51 -3.69
CA LEU A 19 -12.11 0.21 -3.59
C LEU A 19 -12.94 1.16 -4.46
N LYS A 20 -12.75 2.47 -4.31
CA LYS A 20 -13.43 3.50 -5.12
C LYS A 20 -13.21 3.30 -6.61
N SER A 21 -11.97 3.06 -7.00
CA SER A 21 -11.60 2.79 -8.39
C SER A 21 -12.24 1.51 -8.92
N ALA A 22 -12.19 0.42 -8.15
CA ALA A 22 -12.72 -0.88 -8.56
C ALA A 22 -14.25 -0.85 -8.74
N LEU A 23 -14.96 -0.16 -7.86
CA LEU A 23 -16.42 0.02 -7.98
C LEU A 23 -16.77 0.82 -9.24
N LYS A 24 -16.06 1.90 -9.53
CA LYS A 24 -16.24 2.68 -10.77
C LYS A 24 -15.97 1.84 -12.03
N ASN A 25 -15.00 0.93 -11.97
CA ASN A 25 -14.69 -0.01 -13.06
C ASN A 25 -15.62 -1.24 -13.11
N GLY A 26 -16.69 -1.25 -12.31
CA GLY A 26 -17.74 -2.26 -12.36
C GLY A 26 -17.38 -3.62 -11.74
N TYR A 27 -16.34 -3.73 -10.93
CA TYR A 27 -16.06 -4.95 -10.18
C TYR A 27 -17.06 -5.15 -9.04
N HIS A 28 -17.32 -6.43 -8.71
CA HIS A 28 -18.04 -6.77 -7.49
C HIS A 28 -17.05 -6.91 -6.34
N ILE A 29 -17.18 -6.08 -5.33
CA ILE A 29 -16.25 -6.04 -4.19
C ILE A 29 -16.93 -6.56 -2.93
N VAL A 30 -16.24 -7.44 -2.23
CA VAL A 30 -16.52 -7.78 -0.84
C VAL A 30 -15.31 -7.36 -0.02
N ASP A 31 -15.53 -6.57 1.02
CA ASP A 31 -14.47 -6.25 1.98
C ASP A 31 -14.71 -6.89 3.35
N ILE A 32 -13.63 -7.11 4.07
CA ILE A 32 -13.67 -7.60 5.45
C ILE A 32 -13.20 -6.50 6.37
N LEU A 33 -14.04 -6.14 7.32
CA LEU A 33 -13.84 -5.03 8.21
C LEU A 33 -14.04 -5.43 9.68
N ARG A 34 -13.21 -4.91 10.57
CA ARG A 34 -13.48 -4.96 12.01
C ARG A 34 -14.82 -4.26 12.29
N HIS A 35 -15.58 -4.77 13.25
CA HIS A 35 -16.90 -4.24 13.62
C HIS A 35 -16.87 -2.74 13.93
N LYS A 36 -15.79 -2.22 14.52
CA LYS A 36 -15.62 -0.78 14.78
C LYS A 36 -15.70 0.10 13.53
N ASN A 37 -15.46 -0.43 12.33
CA ASN A 37 -15.56 0.29 11.07
C ASN A 37 -16.98 0.36 10.49
N ILE A 38 -17.99 -0.16 11.18
CA ILE A 38 -19.38 -0.16 10.70
C ILE A 38 -19.89 1.27 10.47
N LYS A 39 -19.45 2.22 11.32
CA LYS A 39 -19.81 3.65 11.26
C LYS A 39 -18.86 4.49 10.38
N ASN A 40 -17.95 3.90 9.62
CA ASN A 40 -17.08 4.65 8.71
C ASN A 40 -17.93 5.30 7.62
N ARG A 41 -18.03 6.64 7.65
CA ARG A 41 -18.92 7.44 6.77
C ARG A 41 -18.66 7.24 5.29
N ASP A 42 -17.39 7.21 4.88
CA ASP A 42 -16.98 7.02 3.48
C ASP A 42 -17.40 5.63 2.95
N LEU A 43 -17.16 4.57 3.73
CA LEU A 43 -17.59 3.21 3.37
C LEU A 43 -19.11 3.05 3.41
N LEU A 44 -19.80 3.74 4.32
CA LEU A 44 -21.28 3.77 4.36
C LEU A 44 -21.85 4.38 3.08
N GLN A 45 -21.31 5.52 2.66
CA GLN A 45 -21.73 6.18 1.42
C GLN A 45 -21.49 5.29 0.19
N LEU A 46 -20.33 4.66 0.11
CA LEU A 46 -20.03 3.73 -0.99
C LEU A 46 -20.99 2.52 -1.01
N ARG A 47 -21.36 1.97 0.16
CA ARG A 47 -22.34 0.88 0.23
C ARG A 47 -23.74 1.29 -0.26
N LYS A 48 -24.16 2.54 -0.01
CA LYS A 48 -25.41 3.06 -0.53
C LYS A 48 -25.36 3.22 -2.06
N ILE A 49 -24.32 3.87 -2.57
CA ILE A 49 -24.18 4.15 -4.01
C ILE A 49 -24.02 2.85 -4.82
N TYR A 50 -23.24 1.92 -4.33
CA TYR A 50 -22.85 0.68 -5.02
C TYR A 50 -23.49 -0.58 -4.39
N SER A 51 -24.74 -0.48 -3.90
CA SER A 51 -25.42 -1.53 -3.14
C SER A 51 -25.48 -2.89 -3.86
N LYS A 52 -25.54 -2.92 -5.19
CA LYS A 52 -25.54 -4.14 -6.03
C LYS A 52 -24.14 -4.75 -6.21
N SER A 53 -23.08 -3.96 -6.10
CA SER A 53 -21.69 -4.40 -6.42
C SER A 53 -20.72 -4.29 -5.24
N TYR A 54 -21.13 -3.77 -4.10
CA TYR A 54 -20.30 -3.64 -2.90
C TYR A 54 -20.99 -4.17 -1.65
N LYS A 55 -20.32 -5.10 -0.96
CA LYS A 55 -20.78 -5.68 0.31
C LYS A 55 -19.64 -5.68 1.32
N SER A 56 -19.93 -5.33 2.58
CA SER A 56 -18.98 -5.45 3.69
C SER A 56 -19.33 -6.60 4.59
N ILE A 57 -18.32 -7.37 4.99
CA ILE A 57 -18.41 -8.40 6.01
C ILE A 57 -17.73 -7.86 7.27
N PHE A 58 -18.53 -7.68 8.34
CA PHE A 58 -18.02 -7.22 9.63
C PHE A 58 -17.72 -8.41 10.53
N TYR A 59 -16.61 -8.34 11.27
CA TYR A 59 -16.26 -9.33 12.29
C TYR A 59 -15.93 -8.64 13.61
N LYS A 60 -16.28 -9.30 14.70
CA LYS A 60 -15.85 -8.98 16.07
C LYS A 60 -14.69 -9.88 16.48
N GLU A 61 -14.84 -11.17 16.24
CA GLU A 61 -13.86 -12.21 16.52
C GLU A 61 -13.43 -12.93 15.23
N PHE A 62 -12.25 -13.50 15.23
CA PHE A 62 -11.72 -14.18 14.03
C PHE A 62 -12.55 -15.36 13.57
N LYS A 63 -13.22 -16.10 14.48
CA LYS A 63 -14.17 -17.18 14.13
C LYS A 63 -15.32 -16.70 13.23
N ASP A 64 -15.72 -15.42 13.32
CA ASP A 64 -16.77 -14.85 12.46
C ASP A 64 -16.33 -14.83 10.98
N ILE A 65 -15.05 -14.64 10.71
CA ILE A 65 -14.49 -14.57 9.35
C ILE A 65 -14.73 -15.90 8.66
N ASN A 66 -14.34 -17.00 9.30
CA ASN A 66 -14.52 -18.34 8.75
C ASN A 66 -16.02 -18.62 8.49
N LYS A 67 -16.89 -18.43 9.49
CA LYS A 67 -18.34 -18.63 9.37
C LYS A 67 -18.94 -17.85 8.20
N LYS A 68 -18.51 -16.60 7.98
CA LYS A 68 -19.08 -15.70 6.96
C LYS A 68 -18.48 -15.90 5.57
N LEU A 69 -17.28 -16.50 5.44
CA LEU A 69 -16.58 -16.68 4.17
C LEU A 69 -16.57 -18.12 3.63
N ARG A 70 -16.70 -19.16 4.48
CA ARG A 70 -16.51 -20.57 4.10
C ARG A 70 -17.28 -21.02 2.86
N ASN A 71 -18.46 -20.45 2.61
CA ASN A 71 -19.32 -20.82 1.47
C ASN A 71 -19.27 -19.80 0.32
N LYS A 72 -18.31 -18.85 0.32
CA LYS A 72 -18.20 -17.81 -0.71
C LYS A 72 -17.03 -18.11 -1.64
N LYS A 73 -17.24 -17.91 -2.93
CA LYS A 73 -16.21 -17.98 -3.97
C LYS A 73 -15.84 -16.58 -4.43
N PHE A 74 -14.56 -16.37 -4.73
CA PHE A 74 -14.00 -15.11 -5.24
C PHE A 74 -13.08 -15.41 -6.40
N ASP A 75 -13.02 -14.53 -7.38
CA ASP A 75 -12.00 -14.63 -8.43
C ASP A 75 -10.63 -14.21 -7.90
N TYR A 76 -10.61 -13.18 -7.03
CA TYR A 76 -9.38 -12.58 -6.55
C TYR A 76 -9.46 -12.23 -5.06
N PHE A 77 -8.30 -12.32 -4.40
CA PHE A 77 -8.08 -11.77 -3.06
C PHE A 77 -6.96 -10.73 -3.09
N ILE A 78 -7.21 -9.54 -2.53
CA ILE A 78 -6.22 -8.47 -2.46
C ILE A 78 -6.07 -8.01 -1.02
N ASN A 79 -4.88 -8.20 -0.47
CA ASN A 79 -4.56 -7.86 0.90
C ASN A 79 -3.91 -6.47 1.00
N PHE A 80 -4.71 -5.45 1.33
CA PHE A 80 -4.24 -4.10 1.68
C PHE A 80 -4.12 -3.88 3.18
N ALA A 81 -4.70 -4.77 4.01
CA ALA A 81 -4.69 -4.58 5.46
C ALA A 81 -3.25 -4.62 5.99
N THR A 82 -2.90 -3.61 6.76
CA THR A 82 -1.63 -3.54 7.46
C THR A 82 -1.68 -2.50 8.56
N LEU A 83 -1.01 -2.78 9.68
CA LEU A 83 -0.61 -1.79 10.66
C LEU A 83 0.83 -1.37 10.33
N TYR A 84 1.02 -0.08 10.05
CA TYR A 84 2.33 0.50 9.74
C TYR A 84 2.74 1.53 10.79
N LYS A 85 3.94 1.36 11.33
CA LYS A 85 4.68 2.34 12.12
C LYS A 85 6.18 2.16 11.87
N ASN A 86 6.95 3.24 11.91
CA ASN A 86 8.41 3.18 11.77
C ASN A 86 9.08 2.54 12.98
N SER A 87 8.56 2.83 14.18
CA SER A 87 8.99 2.28 15.45
C SER A 87 7.77 1.73 16.19
N HIS A 88 7.98 0.89 17.18
CA HIS A 88 6.96 0.31 18.01
C HIS A 88 7.40 0.31 19.48
N SER A 89 6.44 0.24 20.37
CA SER A 89 6.61 -0.10 21.79
C SER A 89 6.18 -1.56 22.04
N ASN A 90 6.59 -2.13 23.16
CA ASN A 90 6.23 -3.50 23.53
C ASN A 90 4.71 -3.74 23.52
N ASN A 91 3.94 -2.78 24.00
CA ASN A 91 2.48 -2.86 24.05
C ASN A 91 1.81 -2.88 22.68
N GLU A 92 2.52 -2.54 21.62
CA GLU A 92 2.00 -2.52 20.26
C GLU A 92 2.27 -3.82 19.48
N ILE A 93 3.17 -4.67 19.99
CA ILE A 93 3.52 -5.96 19.37
C ILE A 93 2.27 -6.79 19.06
N PRO A 94 1.33 -7.02 20.00
CA PRO A 94 0.13 -7.80 19.71
C PRO A 94 -0.69 -7.23 18.55
N ASN A 95 -0.81 -5.90 18.46
CA ASN A 95 -1.55 -5.24 17.39
C ASN A 95 -0.92 -5.46 16.01
N PHE A 96 0.43 -5.46 15.92
CA PHE A 96 1.14 -5.76 14.69
C PHE A 96 0.93 -7.21 14.26
N ILE A 97 1.09 -8.15 15.18
CA ILE A 97 0.91 -9.59 14.93
C ILE A 97 -0.54 -9.86 14.50
N GLU A 98 -1.52 -9.32 15.23
CA GLU A 98 -2.94 -9.47 14.89
C GLU A 98 -3.24 -8.93 13.49
N SER A 99 -2.83 -7.70 13.20
CA SER A 99 -3.20 -7.01 11.96
C SER A 99 -2.47 -7.52 10.74
N ASN A 100 -1.17 -7.85 10.87
CA ASN A 100 -0.30 -8.14 9.73
C ASN A 100 -0.07 -9.64 9.49
N ILE A 101 -0.33 -10.49 10.49
CA ILE A 101 -0.11 -11.93 10.42
C ILE A 101 -1.42 -12.70 10.65
N ILE A 102 -2.04 -12.62 11.83
CA ILE A 102 -3.19 -13.47 12.18
C ILE A 102 -4.36 -13.19 11.25
N PHE A 103 -4.79 -11.94 11.13
CA PHE A 103 -5.94 -11.54 10.33
C PHE A 103 -5.86 -12.01 8.87
N PRO A 104 -4.80 -11.68 8.10
CA PRO A 104 -4.72 -12.15 6.73
C PRO A 104 -4.51 -13.66 6.61
N SER A 105 -3.90 -14.33 7.58
CA SER A 105 -3.72 -15.79 7.58
C SER A 105 -5.04 -16.53 7.72
N ILE A 106 -5.93 -16.09 8.62
CA ILE A 106 -7.26 -16.68 8.81
C ILE A 106 -8.12 -16.52 7.55
N ILE A 107 -8.05 -15.33 6.92
CA ILE A 107 -8.77 -15.12 5.66
C ILE A 107 -8.24 -16.07 4.59
N LEU A 108 -6.92 -16.15 4.46
CA LEU A 108 -6.26 -16.97 3.46
C LEU A 108 -6.62 -18.44 3.62
N ASP A 109 -6.53 -18.98 4.82
CA ASP A 109 -6.94 -20.37 5.14
C ASP A 109 -8.39 -20.65 4.74
N THR A 110 -9.29 -19.69 5.02
CA THR A 110 -10.73 -19.86 4.72
C THR A 110 -11.05 -19.86 3.23
N ILE A 111 -10.27 -19.12 2.41
CA ILE A 111 -10.63 -18.88 0.99
C ILE A 111 -9.67 -19.51 0.00
N ILE A 112 -8.57 -20.12 0.44
CA ILE A 112 -7.44 -20.49 -0.42
C ILE A 112 -7.88 -21.34 -1.63
N VAL A 113 -8.74 -22.31 -1.44
CA VAL A 113 -9.26 -23.18 -2.52
C VAL A 113 -10.37 -22.52 -3.37
N LYS A 114 -10.68 -21.26 -3.12
CA LYS A 114 -11.83 -20.55 -3.70
C LYS A 114 -11.42 -19.28 -4.46
N VAL A 115 -10.11 -19.05 -4.63
CA VAL A 115 -9.55 -17.89 -5.33
C VAL A 115 -8.59 -18.34 -6.42
N LYS A 116 -8.51 -17.55 -7.51
CA LYS A 116 -7.59 -17.80 -8.62
C LYS A 116 -6.28 -17.01 -8.50
N LYS A 117 -6.37 -15.79 -7.99
CA LYS A 117 -5.21 -14.91 -7.81
C LYS A 117 -5.24 -14.25 -6.43
N ILE A 118 -4.06 -14.16 -5.82
CA ILE A 118 -3.82 -13.45 -4.57
C ILE A 118 -2.81 -12.34 -4.83
N ILE A 119 -3.14 -11.11 -4.44
CA ILE A 119 -2.22 -9.97 -4.48
C ILE A 119 -1.98 -9.52 -3.04
N ASN A 120 -0.75 -9.56 -2.60
CA ASN A 120 -0.31 -9.09 -1.29
C ASN A 120 0.64 -7.92 -1.46
N PHE A 121 0.47 -6.88 -0.67
CA PHE A 121 1.38 -5.75 -0.64
C PHE A 121 2.41 -5.91 0.46
N GLY A 122 3.67 -6.03 0.05
CA GLY A 122 4.86 -6.00 0.90
C GLY A 122 5.53 -4.62 0.90
N THR A 123 6.77 -4.58 1.36
CA THR A 123 7.59 -3.37 1.40
C THR A 123 9.06 -3.70 1.12
N MET A 124 9.80 -2.79 0.51
CA MET A 124 11.25 -2.94 0.36
C MET A 124 12.01 -2.83 1.69
N MET A 125 11.36 -2.37 2.77
CA MET A 125 11.91 -2.44 4.13
C MET A 125 12.15 -3.88 4.62
N GLN A 126 11.58 -4.91 3.97
CA GLN A 126 11.86 -6.32 4.25
C GLN A 126 13.27 -6.73 3.82
N HIS A 127 13.91 -5.93 2.97
CA HIS A 127 15.20 -6.18 2.35
C HIS A 127 16.13 -4.96 2.52
N SER A 128 16.60 -4.71 3.73
CA SER A 128 17.40 -3.52 4.04
C SER A 128 18.72 -3.44 3.29
N ASP A 129 19.28 -4.59 2.90
CA ASP A 129 20.46 -4.69 2.03
C ASP A 129 20.13 -4.74 0.53
N GLY A 130 18.84 -4.75 0.17
CA GLY A 130 18.33 -4.90 -1.19
C GLY A 130 18.25 -6.33 -1.69
N LYS A 131 18.73 -7.33 -0.93
CA LYS A 131 18.85 -8.73 -1.35
C LYS A 131 18.16 -9.71 -0.39
N ASN A 132 18.60 -9.76 0.84
CA ASN A 132 18.14 -10.75 1.81
C ASN A 132 16.91 -10.26 2.59
N TYR A 133 16.22 -11.17 3.26
CA TYR A 133 15.18 -10.82 4.24
C TYR A 133 15.85 -10.31 5.53
N ILE A 134 16.25 -9.04 5.53
CA ILE A 134 16.81 -8.32 6.68
C ILE A 134 15.88 -7.12 6.96
N PRO A 135 14.81 -7.32 7.76
CA PRO A 135 13.81 -6.29 7.98
C PRO A 135 14.36 -5.08 8.72
N GLN A 136 14.06 -3.87 8.25
CA GLN A 136 14.50 -2.61 8.86
C GLN A 136 13.80 -2.29 10.19
N ASN A 137 12.62 -2.83 10.41
CA ASN A 137 11.80 -2.58 11.59
C ASN A 137 10.79 -3.71 11.82
N PHE A 138 10.11 -3.68 12.96
CA PHE A 138 9.15 -4.71 13.33
C PHE A 138 7.98 -4.83 12.34
N TYR A 139 7.51 -3.72 11.76
CA TYR A 139 6.53 -3.76 10.69
C TYR A 139 7.00 -4.62 9.50
N ALA A 140 8.21 -4.39 9.03
CA ALA A 140 8.78 -5.15 7.92
C ALA A 140 8.94 -6.63 8.27
N SER A 141 9.31 -6.97 9.52
CA SER A 141 9.39 -8.34 10.01
C SER A 141 8.03 -9.05 9.95
N THR A 142 6.95 -8.39 10.38
CA THR A 142 5.60 -8.97 10.30
C THR A 142 5.13 -9.17 8.85
N LYS A 143 5.55 -8.31 7.92
CA LYS A 143 5.27 -8.49 6.49
C LYS A 143 6.00 -9.70 5.93
N SER A 144 7.27 -9.90 6.31
CA SER A 144 8.05 -11.08 5.92
C SER A 144 7.45 -12.38 6.46
N ALA A 145 7.04 -12.38 7.73
CA ALA A 145 6.39 -13.53 8.35
C ALA A 145 5.10 -13.94 7.62
N PHE A 146 4.25 -12.98 7.26
CA PHE A 146 3.04 -13.28 6.49
C PHE A 146 3.36 -13.81 5.08
N GLU A 147 4.39 -13.32 4.41
CA GLU A 147 4.79 -13.84 3.09
C GLU A 147 5.22 -15.31 3.17
N MET A 148 5.88 -15.73 4.23
CA MET A 148 6.22 -17.14 4.46
C MET A 148 4.97 -18.01 4.66
N ILE A 149 3.98 -17.50 5.39
CA ILE A 149 2.67 -18.17 5.56
C ILE A 149 1.94 -18.26 4.22
N LEU A 150 1.92 -17.20 3.43
CA LEU A 150 1.34 -17.19 2.09
C LEU A 150 2.01 -18.24 1.18
N ALA A 151 3.35 -18.33 1.22
CA ALA A 151 4.10 -19.32 0.44
C ALA A 151 3.72 -20.77 0.82
N TYR A 152 3.49 -21.05 2.10
CA TYR A 152 2.99 -22.36 2.57
C TYR A 152 1.64 -22.70 1.94
N PHE A 153 0.66 -21.78 1.97
CA PHE A 153 -0.65 -22.02 1.40
C PHE A 153 -0.62 -22.20 -0.13
N VAL A 154 0.17 -21.41 -0.81
CA VAL A 154 0.31 -21.48 -2.28
C VAL A 154 1.00 -22.77 -2.70
N LYS A 155 2.01 -23.27 -1.94
CA LYS A 155 2.66 -24.55 -2.21
C LYS A 155 1.67 -25.71 -2.20
N LYS A 156 0.68 -25.67 -1.31
CA LYS A 156 -0.37 -26.70 -1.22
C LYS A 156 -1.44 -26.60 -2.33
N ASN A 157 -1.55 -25.43 -2.99
CA ASN A 157 -2.62 -25.14 -3.96
C ASN A 157 -2.00 -24.59 -5.26
N LYS A 158 -1.42 -25.48 -6.08
CA LYS A 158 -0.62 -25.16 -7.27
C LYS A 158 -1.33 -24.32 -8.35
N ASP A 159 -2.66 -24.35 -8.39
CA ASP A 159 -3.45 -23.59 -9.38
C ASP A 159 -3.62 -22.10 -9.03
N ILE A 160 -3.23 -21.71 -7.84
CA ILE A 160 -3.35 -20.33 -7.38
C ILE A 160 -2.15 -19.51 -7.82
N LYS A 161 -2.42 -18.38 -8.46
CA LYS A 161 -1.40 -17.40 -8.77
C LYS A 161 -1.29 -16.37 -7.65
N PHE A 162 -0.08 -16.14 -7.16
CA PHE A 162 0.18 -15.14 -6.13
C PHE A 162 1.15 -14.08 -6.61
N TYR A 163 1.04 -12.90 -6.05
CA TYR A 163 1.87 -11.74 -6.37
C TYR A 163 2.15 -10.95 -5.09
N ASN A 164 3.39 -10.99 -4.62
CA ASN A 164 3.86 -10.09 -3.57
C ASN A 164 4.42 -8.82 -4.24
N LEU A 165 3.74 -7.71 -4.06
CA LEU A 165 4.11 -6.43 -4.64
C LEU A 165 4.82 -5.59 -3.59
N LYS A 166 6.12 -5.40 -3.73
CA LYS A 166 6.95 -4.61 -2.82
C LYS A 166 7.29 -3.27 -3.44
N PHE A 167 7.27 -2.22 -2.65
CA PHE A 167 7.66 -0.88 -3.08
C PHE A 167 8.39 -0.15 -1.94
N TYR A 168 9.18 0.86 -2.29
CA TYR A 168 9.93 1.64 -1.31
C TYR A 168 9.03 2.61 -0.58
N GLU A 169 8.48 3.58 -1.28
CA GLU A 169 7.65 4.62 -0.71
C GLU A 169 6.52 4.99 -1.68
N SER A 170 5.40 5.48 -1.15
CA SER A 170 4.27 5.90 -1.96
C SER A 170 3.76 7.28 -1.57
N TYR A 171 3.18 7.99 -2.54
CA TYR A 171 2.64 9.32 -2.36
C TYR A 171 1.37 9.56 -3.18
N SER A 172 0.61 10.56 -2.78
CA SER A 172 -0.52 11.13 -3.52
C SER A 172 -0.77 12.56 -3.06
N GLU A 173 -1.44 13.34 -3.87
CA GLU A 173 -1.84 14.72 -3.57
C GLU A 173 -2.79 14.81 -2.37
N ILE A 174 -3.61 13.80 -2.17
CA ILE A 174 -4.60 13.72 -1.09
C ILE A 174 -4.10 12.92 0.12
N ASP A 175 -2.82 12.57 0.16
CA ASP A 175 -2.23 11.76 1.23
C ASP A 175 -2.12 12.56 2.53
N LYS A 176 -2.77 12.07 3.59
CA LYS A 176 -2.74 12.68 4.93
C LYS A 176 -1.89 11.87 5.92
N ARG A 177 -1.23 10.81 5.45
CA ARG A 177 -0.39 9.96 6.33
C ARG A 177 0.84 10.73 6.80
N ASN A 178 1.40 10.30 7.94
CA ASN A 178 2.63 10.88 8.47
C ASN A 178 3.88 10.34 7.72
N LYS A 179 4.05 10.80 6.48
CA LYS A 179 5.16 10.47 5.57
C LYS A 179 5.83 11.74 5.08
N LEU A 180 7.03 11.62 4.50
CA LEU A 180 7.84 12.79 4.14
C LEU A 180 7.08 13.78 3.24
N ILE A 181 6.53 13.34 2.12
CA ILE A 181 5.87 14.24 1.17
C ILE A 181 4.61 14.90 1.75
N PRO A 182 3.67 14.16 2.37
CA PRO A 182 2.54 14.78 3.06
C PRO A 182 2.96 15.74 4.18
N THR A 183 4.04 15.43 4.91
CA THR A 183 4.54 16.28 5.99
C THR A 183 5.16 17.57 5.44
N LEU A 184 5.93 17.50 4.35
CA LEU A 184 6.44 18.67 3.64
C LEU A 184 5.31 19.60 3.24
N TYR A 185 4.27 19.07 2.58
CA TYR A 185 3.13 19.85 2.13
C TYR A 185 2.33 20.46 3.30
N LYS A 186 2.04 19.66 4.34
CA LYS A 186 1.36 20.14 5.55
C LYS A 186 2.11 21.30 6.23
N ASN A 187 3.43 21.16 6.36
CA ASN A 187 4.27 22.18 6.99
C ASN A 187 4.42 23.43 6.10
N PHE A 188 4.52 23.26 4.79
CA PHE A 188 4.49 24.35 3.82
C PHE A 188 3.21 25.21 3.99
N LYS A 189 2.04 24.58 3.99
CA LYS A 189 0.76 25.30 4.22
C LYS A 189 0.74 26.07 5.53
N LYS A 190 1.32 25.51 6.59
CA LYS A 190 1.38 26.10 7.93
C LYS A 190 2.58 27.00 8.17
N ASN A 191 3.39 27.27 7.14
CA ASN A 191 4.65 28.05 7.23
C ASN A 191 5.63 27.52 8.28
N ARG A 192 5.68 26.18 8.48
CA ARG A 192 6.51 25.50 9.47
C ARG A 192 7.73 24.84 8.83
N THR A 193 8.82 24.74 9.59
CA THR A 193 10.04 24.03 9.17
C THR A 193 9.83 22.51 9.20
N THR A 194 10.22 21.82 8.13
CA THR A 194 10.28 20.35 8.09
C THR A 194 11.69 19.89 8.35
N LYS A 195 11.88 19.02 9.35
CA LYS A 195 13.15 18.35 9.61
C LYS A 195 13.29 17.16 8.66
N ILE A 196 14.39 17.08 7.94
CA ILE A 196 14.74 16.02 6.99
C ILE A 196 16.03 15.35 7.45
N ALA A 197 16.06 14.02 7.47
CA ALA A 197 17.17 13.24 8.03
C ALA A 197 18.53 13.62 7.42
N THR A 198 18.59 13.87 6.11
CA THR A 198 19.83 14.28 5.44
C THR A 198 19.54 15.09 4.17
N LYS A 199 20.46 16.00 3.82
CA LYS A 199 20.41 16.71 2.54
C LYS A 199 20.66 15.79 1.34
N ASN A 200 21.41 14.71 1.53
CA ASN A 200 21.76 13.72 0.50
C ASN A 200 20.77 12.53 0.48
N LEU A 201 19.47 12.80 0.68
CA LEU A 201 18.42 11.81 0.64
C LEU A 201 17.97 11.56 -0.80
N GLU A 202 18.12 10.33 -1.25
CA GLU A 202 17.49 9.82 -2.46
C GLU A 202 16.31 8.92 -2.11
N LEU A 203 15.22 9.05 -2.85
CA LEU A 203 13.99 8.30 -2.65
C LEU A 203 13.54 7.64 -3.96
N ASN A 204 13.12 6.39 -3.89
CA ASN A 204 12.29 5.81 -4.93
C ASN A 204 10.84 5.85 -4.44
N ILE A 205 10.05 6.72 -5.02
CA ILE A 205 8.65 6.91 -4.62
C ILE A 205 7.74 6.70 -5.80
N ILE A 206 6.59 6.04 -5.55
CA ILE A 206 5.61 5.69 -6.55
C ILE A 206 4.27 6.34 -6.25
N HIS A 207 3.60 6.85 -7.27
CA HIS A 207 2.27 7.41 -7.10
C HIS A 207 1.24 6.30 -6.83
N ILE A 208 0.29 6.55 -5.93
CA ILE A 208 -0.71 5.53 -5.55
C ILE A 208 -1.55 5.07 -6.73
N ASN A 209 -1.85 5.94 -7.69
CA ASN A 209 -2.57 5.51 -8.89
C ASN A 209 -1.77 4.50 -9.72
N ASP A 210 -0.43 4.57 -9.73
CA ASP A 210 0.39 3.55 -10.39
C ASP A 210 0.38 2.23 -9.61
N LEU A 211 0.34 2.26 -8.27
CA LEU A 211 0.09 1.05 -7.48
C LEU A 211 -1.27 0.41 -7.82
N ILE A 212 -2.32 1.22 -7.96
CA ILE A 212 -3.66 0.73 -8.35
C ILE A 212 -3.64 0.17 -9.78
N LYS A 213 -2.98 0.85 -10.73
CA LYS A 213 -2.78 0.35 -12.09
C LYS A 213 -2.06 -1.00 -12.12
N SER A 214 -1.06 -1.22 -11.23
CA SER A 214 -0.36 -2.51 -11.16
C SER A 214 -1.30 -3.65 -10.75
N VAL A 215 -2.25 -3.38 -9.86
CA VAL A 215 -3.28 -4.36 -9.50
C VAL A 215 -4.13 -4.72 -10.72
N TYR A 216 -4.70 -3.73 -11.42
CA TYR A 216 -5.49 -4.00 -12.62
C TYR A 216 -4.68 -4.72 -13.70
N PHE A 217 -3.41 -4.37 -13.83
CA PHE A 217 -2.53 -5.05 -14.77
C PHE A 217 -2.42 -6.54 -14.46
N ILE A 218 -2.25 -6.92 -13.20
CA ILE A 218 -2.21 -8.32 -12.74
C ILE A 218 -3.58 -9.01 -12.91
N LEU A 219 -4.67 -8.31 -12.60
CA LEU A 219 -6.03 -8.88 -12.74
C LEU A 219 -6.33 -9.24 -14.20
N ASN A 220 -5.89 -8.43 -15.14
CA ASN A 220 -6.23 -8.53 -16.56
C ASN A 220 -5.19 -9.25 -17.42
N LYS A 221 -3.97 -9.46 -16.91
CA LYS A 221 -2.88 -10.11 -17.66
C LYS A 221 -2.49 -11.43 -17.04
N ASN A 222 -1.94 -12.31 -17.85
CA ASN A 222 -1.36 -13.57 -17.40
C ASN A 222 0.12 -13.34 -17.07
N ILE A 223 0.40 -13.01 -15.81
CA ILE A 223 1.75 -12.78 -15.31
C ILE A 223 2.19 -14.02 -14.53
N LYS A 224 3.49 -14.35 -14.57
CA LYS A 224 4.07 -15.42 -13.74
C LYS A 224 3.91 -15.04 -12.25
N SER A 225 3.52 -16.01 -11.42
CA SER A 225 3.48 -15.83 -9.96
C SER A 225 4.85 -15.49 -9.38
N GLY A 226 4.88 -14.71 -8.31
CA GLY A 226 6.12 -14.40 -7.59
C GLY A 226 6.15 -13.03 -6.94
N ASP A 227 7.35 -12.67 -6.53
CA ASP A 227 7.64 -11.40 -5.87
C ASP A 227 8.14 -10.36 -6.88
N TYR A 228 7.57 -9.17 -6.82
CA TYR A 228 7.89 -8.08 -7.73
C TYR A 228 8.15 -6.77 -6.99
N CYS A 229 9.14 -6.02 -7.46
CA CYS A 229 9.38 -4.66 -7.00
C CYS A 229 8.66 -3.66 -7.91
N LEU A 230 7.74 -2.91 -7.33
CA LEU A 230 7.12 -1.75 -7.98
C LEU A 230 7.97 -0.52 -7.67
N LYS A 231 8.59 0.05 -8.68
CA LYS A 231 9.48 1.21 -8.53
C LYS A 231 9.44 2.12 -9.74
N ASN A 232 9.77 3.38 -9.52
CA ASN A 232 10.10 4.30 -10.61
C ASN A 232 11.48 3.97 -11.21
N SER A 233 11.66 4.31 -12.47
CA SER A 233 12.92 4.13 -13.18
C SER A 233 14.07 4.96 -12.58
N LYS A 234 13.76 6.13 -12.00
CA LYS A 234 14.73 7.05 -11.42
C LYS A 234 14.39 7.34 -9.96
N ASN A 235 15.43 7.45 -9.13
CA ASN A 235 15.31 7.99 -7.78
C ASN A 235 15.16 9.52 -7.84
N ILE A 236 14.61 10.08 -6.78
CA ILE A 236 14.45 11.51 -6.58
C ILE A 236 15.42 11.95 -5.50
N ASN A 237 16.24 12.92 -5.81
CA ASN A 237 17.07 13.60 -4.82
C ASN A 237 16.23 14.70 -4.14
N ILE A 238 16.19 14.68 -2.79
CA ILE A 238 15.35 15.60 -2.02
C ILE A 238 15.72 17.07 -2.19
N GLN A 239 17.00 17.40 -2.32
CA GLN A 239 17.42 18.79 -2.53
C GLN A 239 16.93 19.31 -3.88
N ARG A 240 17.06 18.49 -4.94
CA ARG A 240 16.58 18.86 -6.29
C ARG A 240 15.07 19.06 -6.28
N LEU A 241 14.32 18.21 -5.56
CA LEU A 241 12.88 18.36 -5.41
C LEU A 241 12.53 19.66 -4.69
N ILE A 242 13.19 19.97 -3.57
CA ILE A 242 12.97 21.21 -2.81
C ILE A 242 13.29 22.43 -3.66
N LYS A 243 14.43 22.41 -4.36
CA LYS A 243 14.82 23.49 -5.28
C LYS A 243 13.73 23.71 -6.34
N SER A 244 13.32 22.66 -7.03
CA SER A 244 12.30 22.75 -8.08
C SER A 244 10.96 23.28 -7.57
N ILE A 245 10.59 22.96 -6.32
CA ILE A 245 9.39 23.52 -5.68
C ILE A 245 9.60 25.01 -5.39
N ASN A 246 10.73 25.39 -4.80
CA ASN A 246 11.02 26.77 -4.43
C ASN A 246 11.11 27.70 -5.64
N ASP A 247 11.67 27.22 -6.75
CA ASP A 247 11.80 27.99 -8.00
C ASP A 247 10.43 28.36 -8.61
N LYS A 248 9.36 27.66 -8.22
CA LYS A 248 8.02 27.80 -8.83
C LYS A 248 6.93 28.18 -7.83
N SER A 249 7.21 28.14 -6.53
CA SER A 249 6.20 28.48 -5.51
C SER A 249 6.33 29.91 -5.04
N SER A 250 5.20 30.53 -4.63
CA SER A 250 5.17 31.91 -4.13
C SER A 250 5.90 32.12 -2.80
N LYS A 251 6.21 31.05 -2.09
CA LYS A 251 7.00 31.08 -0.85
C LYS A 251 7.91 29.86 -0.75
N PRO A 252 9.09 29.99 -0.11
CA PRO A 252 10.03 28.88 -0.01
C PRO A 252 9.57 27.82 0.99
N LEU A 253 9.92 26.56 0.71
CA LEU A 253 9.85 25.46 1.66
C LEU A 253 10.87 25.68 2.79
N LYS A 254 10.40 25.76 4.02
CA LYS A 254 11.28 25.82 5.20
C LYS A 254 11.72 24.39 5.56
N VAL A 255 13.02 24.09 5.37
CA VAL A 255 13.58 22.78 5.69
C VAL A 255 14.84 22.92 6.55
N LYS A 256 15.03 21.94 7.46
CA LYS A 256 16.24 21.77 8.25
C LYS A 256 16.76 20.35 8.04
N PHE A 257 17.94 20.23 7.45
CA PHE A 257 18.62 18.94 7.32
C PHE A 257 19.37 18.62 8.61
N LEU A 258 19.23 17.36 9.07
CA LEU A 258 19.86 16.91 10.31
C LEU A 258 21.25 16.32 10.09
N SER A 259 21.58 15.94 8.84
CA SER A 259 22.83 15.29 8.48
C SER A 259 23.20 15.59 7.02
N ASN A 260 24.47 15.28 6.68
CA ASN A 260 24.96 15.26 5.30
C ASN A 260 25.24 13.84 4.80
N LYS A 261 25.09 12.79 5.66
CA LYS A 261 25.35 11.39 5.27
C LYS A 261 24.39 10.95 4.18
N PRO A 262 24.87 10.32 3.09
CA PRO A 262 24.01 9.86 2.02
C PRO A 262 23.05 8.77 2.51
N ILE A 263 21.77 8.91 2.18
CA ILE A 263 20.76 7.87 2.35
C ILE A 263 20.14 7.59 0.98
N LYS A 264 20.32 6.38 0.47
CA LYS A 264 19.81 5.95 -0.83
C LYS A 264 19.05 4.65 -0.72
N PRO A 265 17.97 4.45 -1.51
CA PRO A 265 17.31 3.16 -1.60
C PRO A 265 18.32 2.12 -2.09
N LYS A 266 18.41 0.99 -1.42
CA LYS A 266 19.21 -0.12 -1.91
C LYS A 266 18.60 -0.67 -3.20
N LYS A 267 19.45 -1.05 -4.15
CA LYS A 267 19.00 -1.66 -5.41
C LYS A 267 18.31 -2.99 -5.09
N SER A 268 17.06 -3.10 -5.49
CA SER A 268 16.31 -4.35 -5.30
C SER A 268 16.84 -5.46 -6.19
N PHE A 269 16.99 -6.66 -5.65
CA PHE A 269 17.21 -7.90 -6.41
C PHE A 269 15.92 -8.40 -7.08
N LEU A 270 14.77 -7.97 -6.57
CA LEU A 270 13.48 -8.37 -7.12
C LEU A 270 13.27 -7.79 -8.52
N LYS A 271 12.73 -8.62 -9.39
CA LYS A 271 12.35 -8.20 -10.75
C LYS A 271 11.24 -7.16 -10.68
N SER A 272 11.25 -6.24 -11.62
CA SER A 272 10.10 -5.37 -11.85
C SER A 272 8.94 -6.19 -12.43
N LEU A 273 7.71 -5.73 -12.21
CA LEU A 273 6.52 -6.36 -12.82
C LEU A 273 6.66 -6.27 -14.35
N PRO A 274 6.66 -7.42 -15.09
CA PRO A 274 6.93 -7.42 -16.52
C PRO A 274 5.92 -6.59 -17.30
N LYS A 275 6.38 -5.79 -18.26
CA LYS A 275 5.54 -4.93 -19.13
C LYS A 275 4.72 -3.87 -18.39
N TRP A 276 4.96 -3.66 -17.10
CA TRP A 276 4.37 -2.59 -16.31
C TRP A 276 5.44 -1.56 -15.93
N LYS A 277 5.09 -0.29 -15.98
CA LYS A 277 5.95 0.82 -15.57
C LYS A 277 5.11 1.83 -14.77
N ALA A 278 5.76 2.51 -13.84
CA ALA A 278 5.18 3.68 -13.20
C ALA A 278 5.26 4.87 -14.17
N ASP A 279 4.12 5.50 -14.46
CA ASP A 279 4.01 6.57 -15.46
C ASP A 279 3.95 7.96 -14.82
N ILE A 280 3.55 8.04 -13.54
CA ILE A 280 3.29 9.30 -12.87
C ILE A 280 4.57 9.80 -12.22
N THR A 281 5.10 10.91 -12.72
CA THR A 281 6.27 11.57 -12.13
C THR A 281 5.87 12.49 -10.98
N ILE A 282 6.79 12.66 -10.03
CA ILE A 282 6.58 13.54 -8.89
C ILE A 282 6.43 15.00 -9.33
N GLN A 283 7.21 15.43 -10.34
CA GLN A 283 7.15 16.78 -10.88
C GLN A 283 5.76 17.12 -11.41
N ASN A 284 5.12 16.19 -12.10
CA ASN A 284 3.81 16.43 -12.69
C ASN A 284 2.66 16.49 -11.68
N LYS A 285 2.87 15.98 -10.46
CA LYS A 285 1.79 15.83 -9.48
C LYS A 285 2.04 16.55 -8.17
N ILE A 286 3.23 16.42 -7.59
CA ILE A 286 3.52 16.99 -6.27
C ILE A 286 3.90 18.45 -6.37
N GLU A 287 4.76 18.82 -7.31
CA GLU A 287 5.13 20.21 -7.46
C GLU A 287 3.89 21.09 -7.60
N LYS A 288 2.89 20.66 -8.37
CA LYS A 288 1.63 21.39 -8.54
C LYS A 288 0.88 21.68 -7.24
N LEU A 289 1.00 20.82 -6.21
CA LEU A 289 0.38 21.09 -4.90
C LEU A 289 0.94 22.34 -4.23
N PHE A 290 2.22 22.61 -4.44
CA PHE A 290 2.90 23.75 -3.83
C PHE A 290 2.66 25.05 -4.61
N TYR A 291 2.21 24.97 -5.87
CA TYR A 291 1.88 26.14 -6.69
C TYR A 291 0.43 26.56 -6.53
N ASN A 292 -0.49 25.59 -6.51
CA ASN A 292 -1.94 25.82 -6.50
C ASN A 292 -2.53 25.93 -5.08
N GLY A 293 -1.70 25.95 -4.05
CA GLY A 293 -2.14 26.00 -2.64
C GLY A 293 -2.45 27.38 -2.10
N ILE A 294 -2.71 28.38 -2.95
CA ILE A 294 -2.96 29.79 -2.59
C ILE A 294 -4.33 30.28 -3.12
N ASN A 295 -5.22 29.40 -3.43
CA ASN A 295 -6.63 29.73 -3.63
C ASN A 295 -7.49 29.15 -2.50
#